data_638c143c2fbf70f485c6f0f06257419b
#
_entry.id   638c143c2fbf70f485c6f0f06257419b
#
_cell.length_a   1.000
_cell.length_b   1.000
_cell.length_c   1.000
_cell.angle_alpha   90.00
_cell.angle_beta   90.00
_cell.angle_gamma   90.00
#
_symmetry.space_group_name_H-M   'P 1'
#
loop_
_entity.id
_entity.type
_entity.pdbx_description
1 polymer ?
#
loop_
_entity_poly.entity_id
_entity_poly.type
_entity_poly.pdbx_seq_one_letter_code
_entity_poly.pdbx_strand_id
1 'polypeptide(L)'
;MVGSLLRTMQLEPFFLGFDDSFNKLMGLRNDLNKHISSYPPYNIRKFSDSEFELQFAIAGFDKRDIKVTVNNGKLTVSGTMSDIENEGIEYLHKGIATRSFTSTFALGEHVEVEEAEVDNGLLKVRVKKYVPKHLQPKEITIK
;
A
#
# COMPACT_ATOMS: atom_id res chain seq x y z
N MET A 1 7.64 -9.04 23.26
CA MET A 1 7.36 -7.59 23.28
C MET A 1 7.99 -6.85 22.10
N VAL A 2 9.26 -7.08 21.79
CA VAL A 2 9.91 -6.44 20.64
C VAL A 2 9.25 -6.85 19.32
N GLY A 3 8.83 -8.09 19.18
CA GLY A 3 8.12 -8.57 17.99
C GLY A 3 6.74 -7.98 17.80
N SER A 4 6.05 -7.62 18.89
CA SER A 4 4.74 -6.95 18.84
C SER A 4 4.87 -5.49 18.40
N LEU A 5 5.89 -4.80 18.87
CA LEU A 5 6.18 -3.42 18.47
C LEU A 5 6.59 -3.33 16.99
N LEU A 6 7.42 -4.27 16.55
CA LEU A 6 7.80 -4.36 15.15
C LEU A 6 6.61 -4.68 14.24
N ARG A 7 5.69 -5.52 14.72
CA ARG A 7 4.45 -5.81 14.01
C ARG A 7 3.57 -4.57 13.88
N THR A 8 3.46 -3.81 14.96
CA THR A 8 2.68 -2.56 14.95
C THR A 8 3.31 -1.53 14.00
N MET A 9 4.63 -1.43 14.00
CA MET A 9 5.35 -0.56 13.07
C MET A 9 5.23 -1.00 11.61
N GLN A 10 5.02 -2.30 11.36
CA GLN A 10 4.76 -2.81 10.02
C GLN A 10 3.37 -2.48 9.51
N LEU A 11 2.40 -2.34 10.40
CA LEU A 11 1.00 -2.11 10.04
C LEU A 11 0.69 -0.65 9.77
N GLU A 12 1.50 0.28 10.27
CA GLU A 12 1.25 1.73 10.10
C GLU A 12 2.47 2.46 9.52
N PRO A 13 3.15 1.95 8.52
CA PRO A 13 4.45 2.53 8.21
C PRO A 13 4.44 3.58 7.12
N PHE A 14 3.36 3.74 6.38
CA PHE A 14 3.40 4.58 5.21
C PHE A 14 2.47 5.76 5.32
N PHE A 15 3.07 6.93 5.27
CA PHE A 15 2.36 8.19 5.18
C PHE A 15 2.50 8.68 3.75
N LEU A 16 1.53 8.30 2.90
CA LEU A 16 1.51 8.76 1.51
C LEU A 16 1.16 10.24 1.46
N GLY A 17 2.00 11.01 0.77
CA GLY A 17 1.80 12.45 0.60
C GLY A 17 2.51 13.32 1.65
N PHE A 18 3.36 12.73 2.49
CA PHE A 18 4.22 13.44 3.44
C PHE A 18 5.67 13.38 2.96
N ASP A 19 6.06 14.23 2.05
CA ASP A 19 7.33 14.23 1.33
C ASP A 19 8.58 13.80 2.12
N ASP A 20 9.17 14.69 2.91
CA ASP A 20 10.40 14.39 3.64
C ASP A 20 10.22 13.40 4.78
N SER A 21 9.09 13.48 5.46
CA SER A 21 8.74 12.55 6.53
C SER A 21 8.55 11.14 6.00
N PHE A 22 7.97 11.02 4.81
CA PHE A 22 7.80 9.75 4.11
C PHE A 22 9.15 9.12 3.77
N ASN A 23 10.08 9.89 3.19
CA ASN A 23 11.40 9.40 2.84
C ASN A 23 12.20 8.93 4.06
N LYS A 24 12.09 9.65 5.17
CA LYS A 24 12.72 9.25 6.43
C LYS A 24 12.15 7.96 6.99
N LEU A 25 10.82 7.84 6.96
CA LEU A 25 10.12 6.62 7.38
C LEU A 25 10.48 5.42 6.50
N MET A 26 10.57 5.61 5.20
CA MET A 26 10.98 4.56 4.28
C MET A 26 12.40 4.09 4.53
N GLY A 27 13.32 5.01 4.83
CA GLY A 27 14.68 4.66 5.19
C GLY A 27 14.75 3.82 6.46
N LEU A 28 14.05 4.26 7.51
CA LEU A 28 13.95 3.51 8.77
C LEU A 28 13.31 2.13 8.56
N ARG A 29 12.26 2.07 7.76
CA ARG A 29 11.58 0.83 7.49
C ARG A 29 12.45 -0.16 6.72
N ASN A 30 13.19 0.31 5.73
CA ASN A 30 14.11 -0.55 4.98
C ASN A 30 15.15 -1.17 5.90
N ASP A 31 15.65 -0.40 6.87
CA ASP A 31 16.59 -0.90 7.87
C ASP A 31 15.93 -1.93 8.81
N LEU A 32 14.71 -1.66 9.25
CA LEU A 32 13.96 -2.57 10.13
C LEU A 32 13.49 -3.83 9.41
N ASN A 33 13.20 -3.74 8.12
CA ASN A 33 12.66 -4.84 7.34
C ASN A 33 13.72 -5.73 6.67
N LYS A 34 14.99 -5.50 6.90
CA LYS A 34 16.04 -6.38 6.38
C LYS A 34 15.84 -7.86 6.74
N HIS A 35 15.12 -8.13 7.81
CA HIS A 35 14.89 -9.47 8.35
C HIS A 35 13.42 -9.90 8.40
N ILE A 36 12.49 -9.02 7.99
CA ILE A 36 11.05 -9.27 8.08
C ILE A 36 10.43 -9.08 6.70
N SER A 37 9.98 -10.18 6.08
CA SER A 37 9.26 -10.10 4.82
C SER A 37 7.79 -9.74 5.07
N SER A 38 7.31 -8.69 4.44
CA SER A 38 5.89 -8.37 4.40
C SER A 38 5.21 -9.09 3.24
N TYR A 39 3.98 -9.53 3.46
CA TYR A 39 3.18 -10.18 2.44
C TYR A 39 1.89 -9.38 2.21
N PRO A 40 1.49 -9.14 0.96
CA PRO A 40 2.22 -9.46 -0.26
C PRO A 40 3.38 -8.48 -0.51
N PRO A 41 4.36 -8.86 -1.32
CA PRO A 41 5.38 -7.92 -1.77
C PRO A 41 4.72 -6.75 -2.50
N TYR A 42 5.22 -5.55 -2.27
CA TYR A 42 4.65 -4.38 -2.90
C TYR A 42 5.71 -3.33 -3.22
N ASN A 43 5.38 -2.46 -4.16
CA ASN A 43 6.17 -1.31 -4.53
C ASN A 43 5.35 -0.05 -4.29
N ILE A 44 6.03 1.05 -4.01
CA ILE A 44 5.44 2.38 -4.08
C ILE A 44 6.21 3.17 -5.13
N ARG A 45 5.50 3.58 -6.17
CA ARG A 45 6.06 4.37 -7.27
C ARG A 45 5.64 5.82 -7.10
N LYS A 46 6.58 6.73 -7.26
CA LYS A 46 6.31 8.16 -7.25
C LYS A 46 6.48 8.69 -8.68
N PHE A 47 5.43 9.22 -9.26
CA PHE A 47 5.47 9.84 -10.60
C PHE A 47 5.75 11.33 -10.53
N SER A 48 5.25 11.99 -9.50
CA SER A 48 5.44 13.40 -9.23
C SER A 48 5.24 13.65 -7.73
N ASP A 49 5.35 14.88 -7.30
CA ASP A 49 5.10 15.23 -5.89
C ASP A 49 3.64 15.02 -5.49
N SER A 50 2.75 14.86 -6.46
CA SER A 50 1.33 14.69 -6.23
C SER A 50 0.76 13.35 -6.70
N GLU A 51 1.53 12.51 -7.39
CA GLU A 51 1.03 11.26 -7.96
C GLU A 51 1.88 10.07 -7.54
N PHE A 52 1.21 9.06 -6.99
CA PHE A 52 1.83 7.83 -6.49
C PHE A 52 1.03 6.62 -6.97
N GLU A 53 1.69 5.48 -7.02
CA GLU A 53 1.05 4.20 -7.32
C GLU A 53 1.61 3.14 -6.40
N LEU A 54 0.71 2.41 -5.73
CA LEU A 54 1.08 1.21 -5.02
C LEU A 54 0.86 0.01 -5.93
N GLN A 55 1.82 -0.90 -5.94
CA GLN A 55 1.73 -2.15 -6.69
C GLN A 55 1.89 -3.32 -5.74
N PHE A 56 0.92 -4.21 -5.72
CA PHE A 56 0.94 -5.42 -4.89
C PHE A 56 1.03 -6.67 -5.77
N ALA A 57 1.96 -7.54 -5.46
CA ALA A 57 2.07 -8.83 -6.14
C ALA A 57 0.96 -9.75 -5.61
N ILE A 58 -0.09 -9.92 -6.42
CA ILE A 58 -1.27 -10.70 -6.04
C ILE A 58 -1.55 -11.86 -6.98
N ALA A 59 -0.52 -12.38 -7.64
CA ALA A 59 -0.66 -13.53 -8.51
C ALA A 59 -1.31 -14.70 -7.74
N GLY A 60 -2.31 -15.32 -8.31
CA GLY A 60 -3.08 -16.39 -7.68
C GLY A 60 -4.37 -15.93 -6.99
N PHE A 61 -4.57 -14.61 -6.84
CA PHE A 61 -5.84 -14.08 -6.34
C PHE A 61 -6.77 -13.75 -7.51
N ASP A 62 -8.05 -14.03 -7.31
CA ASP A 62 -9.09 -13.54 -8.20
C ASP A 62 -9.41 -12.09 -7.82
N LYS A 63 -9.74 -11.28 -8.79
CA LYS A 63 -10.10 -9.88 -8.59
C LYS A 63 -11.21 -9.71 -7.53
N ARG A 64 -12.18 -10.61 -7.50
CA ARG A 64 -13.30 -10.59 -6.54
C ARG A 64 -12.86 -10.86 -5.10
N ASP A 65 -11.67 -11.45 -4.90
CA ASP A 65 -11.14 -11.74 -3.57
C ASP A 65 -10.30 -10.60 -3.01
N ILE A 66 -10.09 -9.55 -3.80
CA ILE A 66 -9.35 -8.35 -3.41
C ILE A 66 -10.30 -7.22 -3.08
N LYS A 67 -10.05 -6.56 -1.97
CA LYS A 67 -10.83 -5.41 -1.54
C LYS A 67 -9.92 -4.23 -1.24
N VAL A 68 -10.28 -3.07 -1.77
CA VAL A 68 -9.58 -1.79 -1.51
C VAL A 68 -10.58 -0.83 -0.90
N THR A 69 -10.28 -0.33 0.29
CA THR A 69 -11.16 0.61 1.01
C THR A 69 -10.38 1.79 1.53
N VAL A 70 -11.04 2.94 1.59
CA VAL A 70 -10.50 4.16 2.22
C VAL A 70 -11.48 4.59 3.30
N ASN A 71 -10.97 4.76 4.50
CA ASN A 71 -11.77 5.19 5.64
C ASN A 71 -10.91 6.02 6.61
N ASN A 72 -11.36 7.23 6.91
CA ASN A 72 -10.67 8.12 7.87
C ASN A 72 -9.18 8.32 7.59
N GLY A 73 -8.85 8.56 6.32
CA GLY A 73 -7.45 8.77 5.92
C GLY A 73 -6.60 7.51 5.93
N LYS A 74 -7.23 6.34 5.98
CA LYS A 74 -6.53 5.05 5.89
C LYS A 74 -6.95 4.29 4.65
N LEU A 75 -5.96 3.87 3.89
CA LEU A 75 -6.14 2.97 2.76
C LEU A 75 -5.89 1.55 3.25
N THR A 76 -6.87 0.68 3.07
CA THR A 76 -6.74 -0.73 3.41
C THR A 76 -6.89 -1.58 2.17
N VAL A 77 -5.92 -2.45 1.94
CA VAL A 77 -5.92 -3.43 0.86
C VAL A 77 -5.95 -4.81 1.51
N SER A 78 -6.92 -5.60 1.14
CA SER A 78 -7.05 -6.96 1.67
C SER A 78 -7.32 -7.96 0.58
N GLY A 79 -6.84 -9.17 0.80
CA GLY A 79 -7.10 -10.30 -0.07
C GLY A 79 -7.49 -11.52 0.76
N THR A 80 -8.49 -12.24 0.28
CA THR A 80 -8.98 -13.45 0.93
C THR A 80 -8.65 -14.65 0.06
N MET A 81 -8.01 -15.64 0.66
CA MET A 81 -7.67 -16.89 -0.02
C MET A 81 -8.42 -18.04 0.64
N SER A 82 -9.06 -18.86 -0.18
CA SER A 82 -9.74 -20.06 0.29
C SER A 82 -8.80 -21.26 0.20
N ASP A 83 -8.71 -22.03 1.28
CA ASP A 83 -7.89 -23.25 1.33
C ASP A 83 -8.61 -24.45 0.71
N ILE A 84 -9.87 -24.31 0.32
CA ILE A 84 -10.70 -25.40 -0.21
C ILE A 84 -10.12 -26.01 -1.48
N GLU A 85 -9.52 -25.20 -2.34
CA GLU A 85 -8.93 -25.67 -3.61
C GLU A 85 -7.70 -26.55 -3.42
N ASN A 86 -7.06 -26.49 -2.26
CA ASN A 86 -5.84 -27.23 -1.96
C ASN A 86 -6.12 -28.48 -1.13
N GLU A 87 -7.37 -28.80 -0.87
CA GLU A 87 -7.74 -29.96 -0.09
C GLU A 87 -7.38 -31.26 -0.82
N GLY A 88 -6.59 -32.09 -0.18
CA GLY A 88 -6.12 -33.35 -0.75
C GLY A 88 -4.91 -33.24 -1.69
N ILE A 89 -4.33 -32.05 -1.80
CA ILE A 89 -3.14 -31.80 -2.63
C ILE A 89 -1.89 -31.73 -1.74
N GLU A 90 -0.87 -32.45 -2.14
CA GLU A 90 0.44 -32.41 -1.51
C GLU A 90 1.39 -31.56 -2.34
N TYR A 91 2.04 -30.56 -1.72
CA TYR A 91 3.07 -29.78 -2.38
C TYR A 91 4.42 -30.45 -2.19
N LEU A 92 5.08 -30.84 -3.27
CA LEU A 92 6.46 -31.31 -3.21
C LEU A 92 7.43 -30.16 -2.96
N HIS A 93 7.07 -28.98 -3.44
CA HIS A 93 7.79 -27.74 -3.19
C HIS A 93 6.80 -26.59 -3.23
N LYS A 94 6.83 -25.72 -2.24
CA LYS A 94 5.96 -24.53 -2.18
C LYS A 94 6.83 -23.30 -2.02
N GLY A 95 7.13 -22.64 -3.16
CA GLY A 95 7.92 -21.39 -3.18
C GLY A 95 7.08 -20.13 -3.34
N ILE A 96 5.81 -20.28 -3.77
CA ILE A 96 4.89 -19.15 -3.91
C ILE A 96 3.95 -19.15 -2.72
N ALA A 97 4.07 -18.11 -1.89
CA ALA A 97 3.17 -17.93 -0.78
C ALA A 97 1.86 -17.28 -1.26
N THR A 98 0.74 -18.01 -1.15
CA THR A 98 -0.59 -17.48 -1.40
C THR A 98 -1.37 -17.58 -0.10
N ARG A 99 -1.68 -16.46 0.50
CA ARG A 99 -2.38 -16.42 1.80
C ARG A 99 -3.19 -15.13 1.93
N SER A 100 -4.21 -15.17 2.76
CA SER A 100 -5.00 -13.99 3.06
C SER A 100 -4.13 -12.92 3.72
N PHE A 101 -4.39 -11.67 3.41
CA PHE A 101 -3.62 -10.54 3.93
C PHE A 101 -4.48 -9.31 4.14
N THR A 102 -3.99 -8.41 4.96
CA THR A 102 -4.53 -7.06 5.13
C THR A 102 -3.35 -6.10 5.29
N SER A 103 -3.29 -5.09 4.42
CA SER A 103 -2.27 -4.05 4.45
C SER A 103 -2.93 -2.70 4.61
N THR A 104 -2.43 -1.88 5.53
CA THR A 104 -2.99 -0.56 5.81
C THR A 104 -1.94 0.52 5.62
N PHE A 105 -2.35 1.62 5.01
CA PHE A 105 -1.49 2.77 4.73
C PHE A 105 -2.18 4.04 5.22
N ALA A 106 -1.46 4.89 5.92
CA ALA A 106 -1.96 6.20 6.28
C ALA A 106 -1.85 7.14 5.08
N LEU A 107 -2.93 7.81 4.74
CA LEU A 107 -2.97 8.81 3.69
C LEU A 107 -2.76 10.20 4.30
N GLY A 108 -1.92 10.99 3.64
CA GLY A 108 -1.72 12.39 4.01
C GLY A 108 -2.98 13.22 3.76
N GLU A 109 -2.96 14.44 4.28
CA GLU A 109 -4.04 15.40 4.05
C GLU A 109 -4.17 15.68 2.55
N HIS A 110 -5.41 15.70 2.05
CA HIS A 110 -5.75 15.90 0.65
C HIS A 110 -5.24 14.82 -0.31
N VAL A 111 -4.92 13.65 0.22
CA VAL A 111 -4.53 12.50 -0.58
C VAL A 111 -5.75 11.61 -0.80
N GLU A 112 -6.04 11.30 -2.06
CA GLU A 112 -7.19 10.49 -2.45
C GLU A 112 -6.75 9.32 -3.34
N VAL A 113 -7.48 8.22 -3.24
CA VAL A 113 -7.32 7.08 -4.15
C VAL A 113 -8.18 7.34 -5.37
N GLU A 114 -7.55 7.38 -6.55
CA GLU A 114 -8.27 7.65 -7.80
C GLU A 114 -8.84 6.39 -8.42
N GLU A 115 -8.03 5.35 -8.49
CA GLU A 115 -8.44 4.10 -9.13
C GLU A 115 -7.63 2.93 -8.59
N ALA A 116 -8.17 1.74 -8.78
CA ALA A 116 -7.48 0.49 -8.52
C ALA A 116 -7.79 -0.48 -9.65
N GLU A 117 -6.77 -1.16 -10.14
CA GLU A 117 -6.93 -2.15 -11.19
C GLU A 117 -6.03 -3.37 -10.95
N VAL A 118 -6.44 -4.50 -11.49
CA VAL A 118 -5.62 -5.72 -11.49
C VAL A 118 -5.14 -5.95 -12.93
N ASP A 119 -3.84 -5.98 -13.09
CA ASP A 119 -3.21 -6.14 -14.38
C ASP A 119 -1.91 -6.93 -14.25
N ASN A 120 -1.76 -7.98 -15.06
CA ASN A 120 -0.56 -8.82 -15.09
C ASN A 120 -0.14 -9.37 -13.70
N GLY A 121 -1.11 -9.76 -12.88
CA GLY A 121 -0.83 -10.30 -11.55
C GLY A 121 -0.49 -9.25 -10.49
N LEU A 122 -0.64 -7.96 -10.82
CA LEU A 122 -0.42 -6.86 -9.90
C LEU A 122 -1.71 -6.12 -9.63
N LEU A 123 -1.96 -5.80 -8.37
CA LEU A 123 -2.95 -4.81 -8.01
C LEU A 123 -2.25 -3.46 -8.01
N LYS A 124 -2.73 -2.55 -8.84
CA LYS A 124 -2.22 -1.18 -8.95
C LYS A 124 -3.23 -0.22 -8.35
N VAL A 125 -2.83 0.53 -7.34
CA VAL A 125 -3.68 1.53 -6.68
C VAL A 125 -3.07 2.91 -6.92
N ARG A 126 -3.79 3.75 -7.65
CA ARG A 126 -3.38 5.12 -7.94
C ARG A 126 -3.84 6.08 -6.86
N VAL A 127 -2.91 6.87 -6.40
CA VAL A 127 -3.13 7.81 -5.32
C VAL A 127 -2.66 9.19 -5.76
N LYS A 128 -3.47 10.20 -5.51
CA LYS A 128 -3.16 11.57 -5.92
C LYS A 128 -3.38 12.54 -4.76
N LYS A 129 -2.46 13.47 -4.63
CA LYS A 129 -2.56 14.57 -3.67
C LYS A 129 -3.15 15.79 -4.37
N TYR A 130 -4.22 16.32 -3.81
CA TYR A 130 -4.88 17.53 -4.30
C TYR A 130 -4.59 18.70 -3.37
N VAL A 131 -4.18 19.82 -3.94
CA VAL A 131 -4.04 21.05 -3.19
C VAL A 131 -5.32 21.87 -3.40
N PRO A 132 -6.11 22.13 -2.33
CA PRO A 132 -7.31 22.96 -2.46
C PRO A 132 -6.99 24.34 -3.03
N LYS A 133 -7.92 24.93 -3.78
CA LYS A 133 -7.70 26.24 -4.43
C LYS A 133 -7.29 27.32 -3.44
N HIS A 134 -7.85 27.32 -2.23
CA HIS A 134 -7.54 28.34 -1.22
C HIS A 134 -6.13 28.18 -0.62
N LEU A 135 -5.47 27.04 -0.83
CA LEU A 135 -4.09 26.78 -0.37
C LEU A 135 -3.08 26.91 -1.50
N GLN A 136 -3.54 27.08 -2.76
CA GLN A 136 -2.65 27.26 -3.89
C GLN A 136 -2.04 28.66 -3.91
N PRO A 137 -0.81 28.81 -4.42
CA PRO A 137 -0.23 30.14 -4.61
C PRO A 137 -1.14 31.03 -5.44
N LYS A 138 -1.34 32.22 -5.00
CA LYS A 138 -2.17 33.21 -5.70
C LYS A 138 -1.33 34.43 -6.04
N GLU A 139 -1.30 34.77 -7.31
CA GLU A 139 -0.66 36.02 -7.76
C GLU A 139 -1.60 37.18 -7.50
N ILE A 140 -1.09 38.22 -6.82
CA ILE A 140 -1.84 39.41 -6.52
C ILE A 140 -1.47 40.51 -7.52
N THR A 141 -2.48 41.05 -8.21
CA THR A 141 -2.27 42.14 -9.14
C THR A 141 -1.95 43.43 -8.39
N ILE A 142 -0.86 44.07 -8.78
CA ILE A 142 -0.45 45.36 -8.21
C ILE A 142 -1.16 46.46 -8.98
N LYS A 143 -1.92 47.26 -8.25
CA LYS A 143 -2.61 48.42 -8.87
C LYS A 143 -1.66 49.58 -9.02
#